data_468ec2e8a5486249384c69933ae552d8
#
_entry.id   468ec2e8a5486249384c69933ae552d8
#
_cell.length_a   1.000
_cell.length_b   1.000
_cell.length_c   1.000
_cell.angle_alpha   90.00
_cell.angle_beta   90.00
_cell.angle_gamma   90.00
#
_symmetry.space_group_name_H-M   'P 1'
#
loop_
_entity.id
_entity.type
_entity.pdbx_description
1 polymer ?
#
loop_
_entity_poly.entity_id
_entity_poly.type
_entity_poly.pdbx_seq_one_letter_code
_entity_poly.pdbx_strand_id
1 'polypeptide(L)'
;WGERRMVPIAGGTFEGPGLKGKVLPGGADRQLIRRDGARSLDAVYELQTHDGVIISVRNKVLVRPPKDGGARYAFSTLEIVAPEGRYGWLNDHVHVGTLDSLRPERAAVVIRVFRLI
;
A
#
# COMPACT_ATOMS: atom_id res chain seq x y z
N TRP A 1 -10.88 -16.08 -15.33
CA TRP A 1 -10.49 -14.68 -15.28
C TRP A 1 -9.01 -14.50 -14.97
N GLY A 2 -8.46 -15.33 -14.13
CA GLY A 2 -7.06 -15.28 -13.69
C GLY A 2 -6.83 -16.11 -12.45
N GLU A 3 -5.67 -15.91 -11.83
CA GLU A 3 -5.25 -16.59 -10.62
C GLU A 3 -5.43 -15.68 -9.41
N ARG A 4 -5.94 -16.22 -8.31
CA ARG A 4 -6.07 -15.51 -7.04
C ARG A 4 -4.98 -15.97 -6.08
N ARG A 5 -4.39 -15.00 -5.38
CA ARG A 5 -3.40 -15.26 -4.33
C ARG A 5 -3.71 -14.42 -3.10
N MET A 6 -3.27 -14.91 -1.96
CA MET A 6 -3.27 -14.12 -0.72
C MET A 6 -1.85 -14.14 -0.16
N VAL A 7 -1.32 -12.94 0.09
CA VAL A 7 0.02 -12.76 0.63
C VAL A 7 -0.08 -12.12 2.00
N PRO A 8 0.35 -12.81 3.07
CA PRO A 8 0.37 -12.22 4.40
C PRO A 8 1.35 -11.03 4.46
N ILE A 9 0.97 -10.00 5.19
CA ILE A 9 1.82 -8.85 5.44
C ILE A 9 2.54 -9.08 6.76
N ALA A 10 3.86 -9.25 6.70
CA ALA A 10 4.67 -9.59 7.87
C ALA A 10 5.02 -8.37 8.73
N GLY A 11 4.98 -7.18 8.16
CA GLY A 11 5.31 -5.95 8.85
C GLY A 11 6.10 -4.99 7.98
N GLY A 12 6.71 -3.99 8.60
CA GLY A 12 7.48 -2.97 7.93
C GLY A 12 7.52 -1.69 8.73
N THR A 13 8.03 -0.64 8.12
CA THR A 13 8.09 0.70 8.71
C THR A 13 7.50 1.73 7.76
N PHE A 14 7.05 2.84 8.31
CA PHE A 14 6.61 3.98 7.52
C PHE A 14 7.09 5.28 8.14
N GLU A 15 7.27 6.29 7.30
CA GLU A 15 7.60 7.64 7.75
C GLU A 15 7.15 8.69 6.74
N GLY A 16 6.91 9.89 7.26
CA GLY A 16 6.56 11.06 6.48
C GLY A 16 6.53 12.29 7.38
N PRO A 17 6.23 13.47 6.85
CA PRO A 17 6.14 14.68 7.67
C PRO A 17 5.12 14.51 8.80
N GLY A 18 5.60 14.57 10.05
CA GLY A 18 4.76 14.43 11.23
C GLY A 18 4.17 13.03 11.46
N LEU A 19 4.69 12.01 10.79
CA LEU A 19 4.09 10.69 10.81
C LEU A 19 5.19 9.63 10.66
N LYS A 20 5.33 8.75 11.65
CA LYS A 20 6.24 7.61 11.56
C LYS A 20 5.80 6.49 12.48
N GLY A 21 6.21 5.28 12.16
CA GLY A 21 5.91 4.10 12.96
C GLY A 21 6.17 2.81 12.20
N LYS A 22 5.38 1.81 12.50
CA LYS A 22 5.53 0.48 11.92
C LYS A 22 4.23 -0.03 11.31
N VAL A 23 4.38 -0.85 10.27
CA VAL A 23 3.29 -1.63 9.71
C VAL A 23 3.13 -2.86 10.58
N LEU A 24 1.93 -3.10 11.09
CA LEU A 24 1.67 -4.24 11.96
C LEU A 24 1.54 -5.52 11.15
N PRO A 25 2.03 -6.64 11.68
CA PRO A 25 1.76 -7.94 11.06
C PRO A 25 0.28 -8.30 11.21
N GLY A 26 -0.17 -9.26 10.41
CA GLY A 26 -1.55 -9.74 10.46
C GLY A 26 -2.44 -9.22 9.35
N GLY A 27 -2.00 -8.24 8.58
CA GLY A 27 -2.67 -7.83 7.37
C GLY A 27 -2.46 -8.81 6.23
N ALA A 28 -3.18 -8.60 5.14
CA ALA A 28 -3.07 -9.45 3.95
C ALA A 28 -3.24 -8.64 2.68
N ASP A 29 -2.53 -9.05 1.65
CA ASP A 29 -2.68 -8.55 0.29
C ASP A 29 -3.35 -9.62 -0.55
N ARG A 30 -4.56 -9.33 -1.01
CA ARG A 30 -5.33 -10.22 -1.88
C ARG A 30 -5.07 -9.83 -3.31
N GLN A 31 -4.52 -10.76 -4.07
CA GLN A 31 -4.06 -10.49 -5.42
C GLN A 31 -4.91 -11.25 -6.43
N LEU A 32 -5.22 -10.59 -7.54
CA LEU A 32 -5.77 -11.20 -8.74
C LEU A 32 -4.77 -11.00 -9.86
N ILE A 33 -4.25 -12.11 -10.37
CA ILE A 33 -3.35 -12.10 -11.52
C ILE A 33 -4.19 -12.39 -12.76
N ARG A 34 -4.32 -11.39 -13.61
CA ARG A 34 -5.15 -11.45 -14.80
C ARG A 34 -4.43 -12.15 -15.95
N ARG A 35 -5.21 -12.66 -16.91
CA ARG A 35 -4.65 -13.35 -18.08
C ARG A 35 -3.85 -12.42 -18.99
N ASP A 36 -4.14 -11.13 -18.97
CA ASP A 36 -3.40 -10.12 -19.73
C ASP A 36 -2.07 -9.71 -19.09
N GLY A 37 -1.71 -10.32 -17.95
CA GLY A 37 -0.49 -10.01 -17.22
C GLY A 37 -0.64 -8.91 -16.20
N ALA A 38 -1.76 -8.20 -16.16
CA ALA A 38 -2.02 -7.20 -15.13
C ALA A 38 -2.33 -7.88 -13.80
N ARG A 39 -2.05 -7.18 -12.69
CA ARG A 39 -2.37 -7.64 -11.34
C ARG A 39 -3.17 -6.59 -10.60
N SER A 40 -4.25 -7.02 -9.97
CA SER A 40 -4.98 -6.21 -9.01
C SER A 40 -4.57 -6.66 -7.61
N LEU A 41 -4.11 -5.72 -6.80
CA LEU A 41 -3.72 -5.98 -5.43
C LEU A 41 -4.69 -5.24 -4.51
N ASP A 42 -5.13 -5.90 -3.45
CA ASP A 42 -6.03 -5.30 -2.45
C ASP A 42 -5.47 -5.64 -1.07
N ALA A 43 -4.69 -4.73 -0.54
CA ALA A 43 -4.01 -4.90 0.73
C ALA A 43 -4.79 -4.21 1.85
N VAL A 44 -5.06 -4.94 2.91
CA VAL A 44 -5.69 -4.42 4.13
C VAL A 44 -4.73 -4.65 5.28
N TYR A 45 -4.33 -3.58 5.95
CA TYR A 45 -3.38 -3.66 7.04
C TYR A 45 -3.54 -2.47 7.99
N GLU A 46 -2.84 -2.55 9.11
CA GLU A 46 -2.83 -1.50 10.12
C GLU A 46 -1.44 -0.95 10.32
N LEU A 47 -1.36 0.35 10.58
CA LEU A 47 -0.15 1.04 10.98
C LEU A 47 -0.25 1.38 12.46
N GLN A 48 0.88 1.37 13.16
CA GLN A 48 0.97 1.91 14.51
C GLN A 48 2.00 3.01 14.53
N THR A 49 1.55 4.21 14.88
CA THR A 49 2.42 5.36 14.99
C THR A 49 3.37 5.20 16.19
N HIS A 50 4.46 5.98 16.22
CA HIS A 50 5.43 5.92 17.32
C HIS A 50 4.82 6.27 18.68
N ASP A 51 3.71 7.01 18.70
CA ASP A 51 2.94 7.32 19.91
C ASP A 51 1.74 6.38 20.14
N GLY A 52 1.70 5.24 19.43
CA GLY A 52 0.78 4.15 19.73
C GLY A 52 -0.59 4.22 19.04
N VAL A 53 -0.83 5.16 18.15
CA VAL A 53 -2.12 5.29 17.47
C VAL A 53 -2.21 4.28 16.33
N ILE A 54 -3.36 3.60 16.22
CA ILE A 54 -3.62 2.63 15.16
C ILE A 54 -4.36 3.32 14.02
N ILE A 55 -3.82 3.16 12.81
CA ILE A 55 -4.38 3.71 11.58
C ILE A 55 -4.67 2.54 10.64
N SER A 56 -5.89 2.47 10.14
CA SER A 56 -6.31 1.42 9.21
C SER A 56 -6.09 1.86 7.77
N VAL A 57 -5.54 0.96 6.95
CA VAL A 57 -5.26 1.23 5.54
C VAL A 57 -5.82 0.13 4.67
N ARG A 58 -6.49 0.54 3.60
CA ARG A 58 -6.81 -0.33 2.48
C ARG A 58 -6.19 0.25 1.22
N ASN A 59 -5.29 -0.49 0.62
CA ASN A 59 -4.51 -0.05 -0.53
C ASN A 59 -4.85 -0.92 -1.74
N LYS A 60 -5.51 -0.32 -2.74
CA LYS A 60 -5.87 -1.01 -3.98
C LYS A 60 -4.91 -0.59 -5.08
N VAL A 61 -4.15 -1.53 -5.59
CA VAL A 61 -3.09 -1.29 -6.57
C VAL A 61 -3.43 -1.95 -7.89
N LEU A 62 -3.20 -1.23 -8.99
CA LEU A 62 -3.19 -1.81 -10.33
C LEU A 62 -1.75 -1.81 -10.83
N VAL A 63 -1.26 -3.01 -11.14
CA VAL A 63 0.08 -3.20 -11.72
C VAL A 63 -0.10 -3.72 -13.14
N ARG A 64 0.49 -3.03 -14.12
CA ARG A 64 0.54 -3.50 -15.49
C ARG A 64 2.00 -3.70 -15.90
N PRO A 65 2.31 -4.78 -16.62
CA PRO A 65 3.68 -5.00 -17.10
C PRO A 65 4.10 -3.92 -18.08
N PRO A 66 5.41 -3.65 -18.23
CA PRO A 66 5.91 -2.71 -19.22
C PRO A 66 5.49 -3.12 -20.64
N LYS A 67 5.18 -2.12 -21.48
CA LYS A 67 4.96 -2.29 -22.91
C LYS A 67 6.11 -1.64 -23.66
N ASP A 68 6.60 -2.33 -24.69
CA ASP A 68 7.63 -1.79 -25.60
C ASP A 68 8.87 -1.26 -24.86
N GLY A 69 9.28 -1.94 -23.78
CA GLY A 69 10.44 -1.55 -23.00
C GLY A 69 10.21 -0.35 -22.09
N GLY A 70 9.00 0.13 -21.96
CA GLY A 70 8.65 1.25 -21.09
C GLY A 70 8.64 0.87 -19.61
N ALA A 71 8.32 1.84 -18.76
CA ALA A 71 8.21 1.65 -17.34
C ALA A 71 6.95 0.84 -16.97
N ARG A 72 7.03 0.09 -15.88
CA ARG A 72 5.88 -0.60 -15.31
C ARG A 72 4.88 0.41 -14.75
N TYR A 73 3.60 0.16 -15.00
CA TYR A 73 2.53 0.92 -14.38
C TYR A 73 2.20 0.29 -13.02
N ALA A 74 2.29 1.07 -11.93
CA ALA A 74 1.96 0.59 -10.60
C ALA A 74 1.50 1.76 -9.74
N PHE A 75 0.19 1.99 -9.72
CA PHE A 75 -0.45 3.07 -8.97
C PHE A 75 -1.58 2.55 -8.13
N SER A 76 -1.85 3.25 -7.04
CA SER A 76 -2.86 2.82 -6.09
C SER A 76 -3.74 3.96 -5.62
N THR A 77 -4.92 3.58 -5.11
CA THR A 77 -5.76 4.41 -4.28
C THR A 77 -5.78 3.83 -2.87
N LEU A 78 -5.70 4.69 -1.87
CA LEU A 78 -5.68 4.27 -0.48
C LEU A 78 -6.86 4.87 0.27
N GLU A 79 -7.55 4.01 1.03
CA GLU A 79 -8.50 4.43 2.05
C GLU A 79 -7.77 4.38 3.38
N ILE A 80 -7.64 5.53 4.04
CA ILE A 80 -6.94 5.65 5.31
C ILE A 80 -7.92 6.14 6.35
N VAL A 81 -8.04 5.41 7.45
CA VAL A 81 -8.92 5.76 8.55
C VAL A 81 -8.09 5.88 9.83
N ALA A 82 -8.05 7.07 10.39
CA ALA A 82 -7.38 7.37 11.64
C ALA A 82 -8.41 7.78 12.71
N PRO A 83 -8.13 7.51 13.99
CA PRO A 83 -8.95 8.05 15.08
C PRO A 83 -8.93 9.58 15.10
N GLU A 84 -9.95 10.17 15.69
CA GLU A 84 -9.94 11.60 15.97
C GLU A 84 -8.72 11.98 16.80
N GLY A 85 -8.13 13.16 16.52
CA GLY A 85 -6.97 13.64 17.22
C GLY A 85 -5.83 14.01 16.27
N ARG A 86 -4.61 13.74 16.69
CA ARG A 86 -3.39 14.16 16.01
C ARG A 86 -3.30 13.77 14.53
N TYR A 87 -3.86 12.62 14.16
CA TYR A 87 -3.78 12.07 12.82
C TYR A 87 -5.11 12.14 12.05
N GLY A 88 -6.11 12.82 12.62
CA GLY A 88 -7.45 12.92 12.02
C GLY A 88 -7.44 13.58 10.64
N TRP A 89 -6.44 14.39 10.34
CA TRP A 89 -6.30 15.03 9.03
C TRP A 89 -6.19 14.01 7.88
N LEU A 90 -5.76 12.77 8.17
CA LEU A 90 -5.70 11.72 7.17
C LEU A 90 -7.08 11.35 6.63
N ASN A 91 -8.13 11.54 7.41
CA ASN A 91 -9.51 11.22 7.00
C ASN A 91 -10.11 12.22 6.02
N ASP A 92 -9.48 13.38 5.87
CA ASP A 92 -10.06 14.52 5.16
C ASP A 92 -9.53 14.67 3.73
N HIS A 93 -8.73 13.73 3.27
CA HIS A 93 -8.07 13.84 1.96
C HIS A 93 -8.14 12.52 1.21
N VAL A 94 -8.11 12.63 -0.11
CA VAL A 94 -7.90 11.48 -0.99
C VAL A 94 -6.40 11.18 -1.04
N HIS A 95 -6.07 9.90 -0.96
CA HIS A 95 -4.70 9.43 -1.01
C HIS A 95 -4.48 8.54 -2.23
N VAL A 96 -3.40 8.80 -2.94
CA VAL A 96 -2.95 7.97 -4.06
C VAL A 96 -1.52 7.53 -3.79
N GLY A 97 -1.09 6.46 -4.43
CA GLY A 97 0.25 5.94 -4.18
C GLY A 97 0.92 5.32 -5.38
N THR A 98 2.19 5.04 -5.19
CA THR A 98 3.00 4.26 -6.12
C THR A 98 3.56 3.04 -5.40
N LEU A 99 3.86 2.00 -6.15
CA LEU A 99 4.43 0.77 -5.62
C LEU A 99 5.67 0.39 -6.42
N ASP A 100 6.79 0.20 -5.71
CA ASP A 100 8.05 -0.25 -6.27
C ASP A 100 8.52 -1.51 -5.54
N SER A 101 8.94 -2.52 -6.30
CA SER A 101 9.53 -3.72 -5.74
C SER A 101 11.02 -3.50 -5.50
N LEU A 102 11.53 -3.95 -4.36
CA LEU A 102 12.95 -3.93 -4.04
C LEU A 102 13.66 -5.24 -4.43
N ARG A 103 12.93 -6.17 -5.05
CA ARG A 103 13.56 -7.40 -5.55
C ARG A 103 14.51 -7.08 -6.72
N PRO A 104 15.62 -7.82 -6.90
CA PRO A 104 16.02 -9.00 -6.11
C PRO A 104 16.77 -8.69 -4.80
N GLU A 105 17.14 -7.45 -4.53
CA GLU A 105 17.98 -7.08 -3.38
C GLU A 105 17.29 -7.39 -2.05
N ARG A 106 15.98 -7.15 -2.00
CA ARG A 106 15.15 -7.43 -0.83
C ARG A 106 13.79 -7.95 -1.25
N ALA A 107 13.24 -8.88 -0.46
CA ALA A 107 11.86 -9.36 -0.64
C ALA A 107 10.88 -8.37 0.01
N ALA A 108 10.84 -7.16 -0.50
CA ALA A 108 10.04 -6.06 0.05
C ALA A 108 9.55 -5.14 -1.04
N VAL A 109 8.59 -4.30 -0.71
CA VAL A 109 8.07 -3.25 -1.58
C VAL A 109 8.17 -1.91 -0.87
N VAL A 110 8.27 -0.84 -1.66
CA VAL A 110 8.15 0.53 -1.18
C VAL A 110 6.86 1.12 -1.74
N ILE A 111 6.03 1.62 -0.84
CA ILE A 111 4.79 2.31 -1.20
C ILE A 111 4.98 3.77 -0.82
N ARG A 112 4.85 4.65 -1.82
CA ARG A 112 4.88 6.09 -1.59
C ARG A 112 3.45 6.61 -1.70
N VAL A 113 3.02 7.36 -0.70
CA VAL A 113 1.64 7.84 -0.59
C VAL A 113 1.64 9.36 -0.70
N PHE A 114 0.74 9.86 -1.53
CA PHE A 114 0.55 11.28 -1.77
C PHE A 114 -0.86 11.68 -1.37
N ARG A 115 -0.96 12.74 -0.59
CA ARG A 115 -2.22 13.35 -0.23
C ARG A 115 -2.62 14.36 -1.29
N LEU A 116 -3.83 14.24 -1.80
CA LEU A 116 -4.37 15.23 -2.76
C LEU A 116 -5.02 16.37 -2.00
N ILE A 117 -4.53 17.57 -2.23
CA ILE A 117 -5.01 18.79 -1.57
C ILE A 117 -5.76 19.70 -2.52
#